data_a99c1871e1b7d47117413eb64fe8a2ec
#
_entry.id   a99c1871e1b7d47117413eb64fe8a2ec
#
_cell.length_a   1.000
_cell.length_b   1.000
_cell.length_c   1.000
_cell.angle_alpha   90.00
_cell.angle_beta   90.00
_cell.angle_gamma   90.00
#
_symmetry.space_group_name_H-M   'P 1'
#
loop_
_entity.id
_entity.type
_entity.pdbx_description
1 polymer ?
#
loop_
_entity_poly.entity_id
_entity_poly.type
_entity_poly.pdbx_seq_one_letter_code
_entity_poly.pdbx_strand_id
1 'polypeptide(L)'
;PLEVSVCGSMMNFIGKDGSKFRTDWKGDYIPVGAEKNRNEYRESGNRKGIYLYSEGVDKQDPAWGTIALVTSSTGQVSYRTSSKADSWNNAILNFWDDFSEDGVMVEREQPSDEDPMASLAVKKTIAPQATETFVFYLTWNFPNRKGWSSTIVGNYYSRQFADAWEVAEKVIPRMKQLEEETLLFVRSFLNSSYPETVKEAALFNLATLRSQTVF
;
A
#
# COMPACT_ATOMS: atom_id res chain seq x y z
N PRO A 1 -0.08 -31.72 6.27
CA PRO A 1 0.37 -30.38 5.94
C PRO A 1 -0.38 -29.87 4.71
N LEU A 2 -0.61 -28.56 4.64
CA LEU A 2 -1.25 -27.89 3.53
C LEU A 2 -0.34 -26.77 3.02
N GLU A 3 -0.13 -26.68 1.72
CA GLU A 3 0.50 -25.52 1.10
C GLU A 3 -0.52 -24.42 0.87
N VAL A 4 -0.22 -23.23 1.34
CA VAL A 4 -1.10 -22.06 1.25
C VAL A 4 -0.30 -20.89 0.71
N SER A 5 -0.83 -20.23 -0.29
CA SER A 5 -0.31 -18.99 -0.84
C SER A 5 -1.29 -17.85 -0.64
N VAL A 6 -0.79 -16.70 -0.20
CA VAL A 6 -1.57 -15.47 -0.05
C VAL A 6 -0.89 -14.37 -0.88
N CYS A 7 -1.68 -13.69 -1.69
CA CYS A 7 -1.18 -12.61 -2.55
C CYS A 7 -1.90 -11.30 -2.22
N GLY A 8 -1.11 -10.22 -2.10
CA GLY A 8 -1.59 -8.84 -2.11
C GLY A 8 -1.25 -8.19 -3.45
N SER A 9 -2.24 -7.54 -4.06
CA SER A 9 -2.04 -6.82 -5.32
C SER A 9 -2.54 -5.39 -5.18
N MET A 10 -1.82 -4.44 -5.80
CA MET A 10 -2.25 -3.07 -5.90
C MET A 10 -1.75 -2.39 -7.18
N MET A 11 -2.56 -1.50 -7.72
CA MET A 11 -2.20 -0.68 -8.85
C MET A 11 -1.29 0.46 -8.41
N ASN A 12 -0.30 0.79 -9.23
CA ASN A 12 0.46 2.02 -9.05
C ASN A 12 -0.37 3.21 -9.53
N PHE A 13 -1.06 3.86 -8.61
CA PHE A 13 -1.95 4.99 -8.89
C PHE A 13 -1.28 6.36 -8.71
N ILE A 14 0.04 6.43 -8.59
CA ILE A 14 0.77 7.70 -8.41
C ILE A 14 0.44 8.64 -9.56
N GLY A 15 0.11 9.89 -9.23
CA GLY A 15 -0.33 10.91 -10.19
C GLY A 15 -1.82 10.88 -10.53
N LYS A 16 -2.55 9.81 -10.22
CA LYS A 16 -4.00 9.78 -10.42
C LYS A 16 -4.68 10.76 -9.46
N ASP A 17 -5.43 11.66 -10.04
CA ASP A 17 -6.24 12.64 -9.33
C ASP A 17 -7.71 12.31 -9.57
N GLY A 18 -8.46 12.03 -8.51
CA GLY A 18 -9.87 11.70 -8.59
C GLY A 18 -10.77 12.83 -9.15
N SER A 19 -10.23 14.05 -9.28
CA SER A 19 -10.90 15.17 -9.94
C SER A 19 -10.63 15.24 -11.45
N LYS A 20 -9.68 14.48 -11.96
CA LYS A 20 -9.32 14.40 -13.37
C LYS A 20 -9.70 13.03 -13.92
N PHE A 21 -10.51 12.99 -14.94
CA PHE A 21 -10.97 11.75 -15.56
C PHE A 21 -11.17 11.92 -17.07
N ARG A 22 -11.14 10.80 -17.77
CA ARG A 22 -11.63 10.66 -19.15
C ARG A 22 -12.85 9.75 -19.16
N THR A 23 -13.67 9.87 -20.15
CA THR A 23 -14.79 8.96 -20.38
C THR A 23 -14.35 7.85 -21.36
N ASP A 24 -14.58 6.61 -21.02
CA ASP A 24 -14.35 5.48 -21.93
C ASP A 24 -15.52 5.34 -22.94
N TRP A 25 -15.44 4.32 -23.80
CA TRP A 25 -16.46 4.03 -24.81
C TRP A 25 -17.81 3.57 -24.23
N LYS A 26 -17.86 3.17 -22.95
CA LYS A 26 -19.09 2.82 -22.21
C LYS A 26 -19.70 4.02 -21.49
N GLY A 27 -18.97 5.12 -21.40
CA GLY A 27 -19.34 6.29 -20.62
C GLY A 27 -18.86 6.25 -19.16
N ASP A 28 -18.03 5.28 -18.78
CA ASP A 28 -17.47 5.20 -17.44
C ASP A 28 -16.37 6.24 -17.25
N TYR A 29 -16.31 6.82 -16.04
CA TYR A 29 -15.28 7.78 -15.67
C TYR A 29 -14.01 7.05 -15.21
N ILE A 30 -12.92 7.24 -15.95
CA ILE A 30 -11.62 6.65 -15.67
C ILE A 30 -10.68 7.73 -15.14
N PRO A 31 -10.18 7.64 -13.90
CA PRO A 31 -9.18 8.57 -13.37
C PRO A 31 -7.92 8.59 -14.25
N VAL A 32 -7.40 9.78 -14.51
CA VAL A 32 -6.17 10.00 -15.29
C VAL A 32 -5.11 10.69 -14.45
N GLY A 33 -3.89 10.77 -14.93
CA GLY A 33 -2.79 11.49 -14.31
C GLY A 33 -1.59 10.62 -13.98
N ALA A 34 -1.73 9.30 -14.04
CA ALA A 34 -0.56 8.41 -13.97
C ALA A 34 0.28 8.59 -15.24
N GLU A 35 1.59 8.71 -15.09
CA GLU A 35 2.53 8.90 -16.20
C GLU A 35 3.86 8.23 -15.88
N LYS A 36 4.27 7.29 -16.74
CA LYS A 36 5.54 6.53 -16.61
C LYS A 36 5.75 5.95 -15.21
N ASN A 37 4.68 5.40 -14.64
CA ASN A 37 4.76 4.73 -13.36
C ASN A 37 5.58 3.45 -13.45
N ARG A 38 6.35 3.16 -12.40
CA ARG A 38 7.25 2.01 -12.30
C ARG A 38 7.05 1.28 -10.99
N ASN A 39 7.19 -0.02 -11.04
CA ASN A 39 7.23 -0.89 -9.89
C ASN A 39 8.56 -1.64 -9.89
N GLU A 40 9.22 -1.68 -8.74
CA GLU A 40 10.53 -2.29 -8.58
C GLU A 40 10.53 -3.22 -7.35
N TYR A 41 11.00 -4.45 -7.52
CA TYR A 41 11.18 -5.35 -6.39
C TYR A 41 12.42 -4.96 -5.58
N ARG A 42 12.28 -4.92 -4.26
CA ARG A 42 13.34 -4.60 -3.31
C ARG A 42 13.38 -5.56 -2.14
N GLU A 43 14.58 -5.75 -1.61
CA GLU A 43 14.82 -6.51 -0.38
C GLU A 43 15.71 -5.71 0.58
N SER A 44 15.39 -5.79 1.87
CA SER A 44 16.21 -5.20 2.94
C SER A 44 16.04 -6.03 4.22
N GLY A 45 17.07 -6.80 4.58
CA GLY A 45 17.00 -7.75 5.69
C GLY A 45 15.92 -8.82 5.46
N ASN A 46 14.95 -8.91 6.37
CA ASN A 46 13.81 -9.82 6.23
C ASN A 46 12.61 -9.19 5.50
N ARG A 47 12.71 -7.95 5.03
CA ARG A 47 11.64 -7.26 4.31
C ARG A 47 11.83 -7.46 2.82
N LYS A 48 10.79 -7.90 2.16
CA LYS A 48 10.71 -8.12 0.72
C LYS A 48 9.46 -7.44 0.20
N GLY A 49 9.53 -6.78 -0.94
CA GLY A 49 8.37 -6.06 -1.43
C GLY A 49 8.57 -5.37 -2.75
N ILE A 50 7.53 -4.65 -3.16
CA ILE A 50 7.51 -3.90 -4.39
C ILE A 50 7.40 -2.42 -4.04
N TYR A 51 8.32 -1.64 -4.56
CA TYR A 51 8.36 -0.18 -4.47
C TYR A 51 7.73 0.42 -5.72
N LEU A 52 6.77 1.30 -5.52
CA LEU A 52 5.99 1.93 -6.57
C LEU A 52 6.36 3.42 -6.62
N TYR A 53 6.73 3.91 -7.79
CA TYR A 53 7.11 5.29 -8.02
C TYR A 53 6.69 5.75 -9.42
N SER A 54 6.94 7.02 -9.74
CA SER A 54 6.69 7.60 -11.06
C SER A 54 7.90 8.35 -11.57
N GLU A 55 8.21 8.18 -12.86
CA GLU A 55 9.22 8.94 -13.60
C GLU A 55 8.64 10.11 -14.38
N GLY A 56 7.32 10.13 -14.59
CA GLY A 56 6.65 11.13 -15.45
C GLY A 56 5.86 12.18 -14.66
N VAL A 57 5.27 11.82 -13.52
CA VAL A 57 4.47 12.74 -12.72
C VAL A 57 5.35 13.86 -12.15
N ASP A 58 4.88 15.10 -12.26
CA ASP A 58 5.58 16.27 -11.71
C ASP A 58 5.83 16.10 -10.21
N LYS A 59 7.09 16.25 -9.81
CA LYS A 59 7.51 16.11 -8.40
C LYS A 59 6.87 17.13 -7.46
N GLN A 60 6.25 18.18 -7.97
CA GLN A 60 5.48 19.16 -7.18
C GLN A 60 3.97 18.89 -7.17
N ASP A 61 3.51 17.90 -7.95
CA ASP A 61 2.08 17.52 -7.93
C ASP A 61 1.71 16.91 -6.57
N PRO A 62 0.57 17.28 -5.97
CA PRO A 62 0.08 16.65 -4.74
C PRO A 62 -0.13 15.13 -4.85
N ALA A 63 -0.40 14.63 -6.05
CA ALA A 63 -0.53 13.20 -6.34
C ALA A 63 0.80 12.49 -6.60
N TRP A 64 1.93 13.25 -6.60
CA TRP A 64 3.25 12.65 -6.67
C TRP A 64 3.69 12.13 -5.30
N GLY A 65 4.25 10.93 -5.32
CA GLY A 65 4.77 10.29 -4.13
C GLY A 65 5.32 8.91 -4.42
N THR A 66 5.42 8.12 -3.39
CA THR A 66 5.87 6.73 -3.47
C THR A 66 4.99 5.83 -2.60
N ILE A 67 4.90 4.56 -2.97
CA ILE A 67 4.15 3.56 -2.23
C ILE A 67 5.03 2.30 -2.14
N ALA A 68 4.89 1.49 -1.10
CA ALA A 68 5.49 0.18 -1.07
C ALA A 68 4.53 -0.87 -0.47
N LEU A 69 4.45 -2.00 -1.16
CA LEU A 69 3.78 -3.21 -0.68
C LEU A 69 4.87 -4.18 -0.21
N VAL A 70 4.94 -4.43 1.09
CA VAL A 70 6.06 -5.13 1.72
C VAL A 70 5.55 -6.29 2.57
N THR A 71 6.32 -7.38 2.63
CA THR A 71 6.11 -8.46 3.59
C THR A 71 7.36 -8.69 4.43
N SER A 72 7.19 -9.08 5.68
CA SER A 72 8.22 -9.66 6.55
C SER A 72 7.93 -11.11 6.88
N SER A 73 6.92 -11.70 6.26
CA SER A 73 6.53 -13.09 6.46
C SER A 73 7.63 -14.05 6.02
N THR A 74 7.85 -15.08 6.80
CA THR A 74 8.67 -16.23 6.39
C THR A 74 7.95 -17.03 5.32
N GLY A 75 8.68 -17.72 4.46
CA GLY A 75 8.14 -18.52 3.38
C GLY A 75 8.76 -18.18 2.03
N GLN A 76 8.27 -18.81 0.99
CA GLN A 76 8.67 -18.50 -0.38
C GLN A 76 7.93 -17.24 -0.82
N VAL A 77 8.70 -16.21 -1.18
CA VAL A 77 8.15 -14.96 -1.72
C VAL A 77 8.27 -15.00 -3.24
N SER A 78 7.19 -14.64 -3.91
CA SER A 78 7.15 -14.42 -5.35
C SER A 78 6.40 -13.11 -5.66
N TYR A 79 6.66 -12.55 -6.83
CA TYR A 79 6.13 -11.24 -7.15
C TYR A 79 5.94 -11.04 -8.66
N ARG A 80 5.14 -10.06 -9.01
CA ARG A 80 5.06 -9.43 -10.34
C ARG A 80 5.08 -7.93 -10.17
N THR A 81 5.92 -7.26 -10.91
CA THR A 81 5.97 -5.79 -10.96
C THR A 81 4.92 -5.23 -11.89
N SER A 82 4.39 -6.04 -12.81
CA SER A 82 3.33 -5.66 -13.74
C SER A 82 2.44 -6.85 -14.11
N SER A 83 1.19 -6.56 -14.41
CA SER A 83 0.26 -7.51 -15.03
C SER A 83 -0.06 -7.01 -16.43
N LYS A 84 0.44 -7.72 -17.46
CA LYS A 84 0.17 -7.36 -18.83
C LYS A 84 -1.28 -7.67 -19.19
N ALA A 85 -2.02 -6.65 -19.62
CA ALA A 85 -3.26 -6.84 -20.36
C ALA A 85 -2.92 -6.97 -21.85
N ASP A 86 -3.44 -7.96 -22.51
CA ASP A 86 -3.48 -7.99 -23.97
C ASP A 86 -4.78 -7.32 -24.48
N SER A 87 -5.04 -7.42 -25.78
CA SER A 87 -6.11 -6.69 -26.47
C SER A 87 -7.53 -6.89 -25.89
N TRP A 88 -7.73 -7.89 -25.03
CA TRP A 88 -9.01 -8.23 -24.39
C TRP A 88 -9.06 -7.91 -22.92
N ASN A 89 -8.07 -7.19 -22.38
CA ASN A 89 -7.97 -6.83 -20.97
C ASN A 89 -8.03 -8.04 -20.01
N ASN A 90 -7.35 -9.13 -20.36
CA ASN A 90 -7.35 -10.39 -19.64
C ASN A 90 -6.24 -10.48 -18.55
N ALA A 91 -5.68 -9.35 -18.12
CA ALA A 91 -4.60 -9.32 -17.12
C ALA A 91 -4.93 -10.11 -15.85
N ILE A 92 -6.18 -10.04 -15.38
CA ILE A 92 -6.61 -10.76 -14.18
C ILE A 92 -6.67 -12.27 -14.40
N LEU A 93 -7.09 -12.70 -15.57
CA LEU A 93 -7.11 -14.14 -15.92
C LEU A 93 -5.69 -14.68 -16.01
N ASN A 94 -4.80 -13.95 -16.67
CA ASN A 94 -3.40 -14.31 -16.80
C ASN A 94 -2.67 -14.35 -15.43
N PHE A 95 -3.04 -13.45 -14.52
CA PHE A 95 -2.57 -13.50 -13.13
C PHE A 95 -3.08 -14.76 -12.43
N TRP A 96 -4.39 -15.04 -12.56
CA TRP A 96 -5.02 -16.15 -11.88
C TRP A 96 -4.53 -17.52 -12.39
N ASP A 97 -4.38 -17.66 -13.69
CA ASP A 97 -3.87 -18.91 -14.31
C ASP A 97 -2.48 -19.28 -13.78
N ASP A 98 -1.58 -18.29 -13.68
CA ASP A 98 -0.24 -18.49 -13.14
C ASP A 98 -0.27 -18.77 -11.62
N PHE A 99 -0.96 -17.93 -10.86
CA PHE A 99 -0.97 -18.03 -9.42
C PHE A 99 -1.73 -19.26 -8.90
N SER A 100 -2.79 -19.70 -9.57
CA SER A 100 -3.59 -20.85 -9.16
C SER A 100 -2.94 -22.19 -9.48
N GLU A 101 -1.93 -22.25 -10.36
CA GLU A 101 -1.25 -23.49 -10.74
C GLU A 101 -0.44 -24.05 -9.57
N ASP A 102 0.37 -23.23 -8.93
CA ASP A 102 1.27 -23.67 -7.85
C ASP A 102 1.39 -22.69 -6.67
N GLY A 103 0.70 -21.55 -6.73
CA GLY A 103 0.73 -20.49 -5.71
C GLY A 103 2.00 -19.65 -5.73
N VAL A 104 2.76 -19.69 -6.83
CA VAL A 104 3.97 -18.88 -7.04
C VAL A 104 3.78 -18.06 -8.31
N MET A 105 4.16 -16.80 -8.27
CA MET A 105 4.10 -15.94 -9.44
C MET A 105 5.43 -15.92 -10.18
N VAL A 106 5.37 -15.93 -11.50
CA VAL A 106 6.51 -15.69 -12.38
C VAL A 106 6.57 -14.20 -12.72
N GLU A 107 7.73 -13.56 -12.45
CA GLU A 107 7.97 -12.17 -12.86
C GLU A 107 7.83 -12.01 -14.37
N ARG A 108 7.27 -10.92 -14.77
CA ARG A 108 7.12 -10.56 -16.19
C ARG A 108 7.66 -9.16 -16.42
N GLU A 109 8.25 -8.95 -17.60
CA GLU A 109 8.70 -7.63 -18.00
C GLU A 109 7.55 -6.61 -17.92
N GLN A 110 7.86 -5.43 -17.41
CA GLN A 110 6.90 -4.34 -17.37
C GLN A 110 6.55 -3.93 -18.79
N PRO A 111 5.27 -4.02 -19.18
CA PRO A 111 4.81 -3.28 -20.35
C PRO A 111 4.93 -1.78 -20.06
N SER A 112 4.87 -0.96 -21.10
CA SER A 112 4.86 0.50 -20.98
C SER A 112 3.53 1.04 -20.45
N ASP A 113 3.02 0.45 -19.37
CA ASP A 113 1.74 0.84 -18.77
C ASP A 113 1.91 2.13 -17.97
N GLU A 114 0.89 2.97 -18.00
CA GLU A 114 0.85 4.19 -17.18
C GLU A 114 0.67 3.87 -15.69
N ASP A 115 -0.01 2.76 -15.36
CA ASP A 115 -0.38 2.34 -14.01
C ASP A 115 -0.21 0.83 -13.75
N PRO A 116 1.02 0.32 -13.73
CA PRO A 116 1.28 -1.10 -13.60
C PRO A 116 0.78 -1.67 -12.25
N MET A 117 0.22 -2.89 -12.31
CA MET A 117 -0.25 -3.63 -11.12
C MET A 117 0.92 -4.35 -10.44
N ALA A 118 1.20 -4.03 -9.18
CA ALA A 118 2.12 -4.78 -8.34
C ALA A 118 1.41 -5.94 -7.66
N SER A 119 2.02 -7.12 -7.63
CA SER A 119 1.51 -8.30 -6.93
C SER A 119 2.63 -8.97 -6.15
N LEU A 120 2.41 -9.20 -4.86
CA LEU A 120 3.38 -9.82 -3.94
C LEU A 120 2.71 -11.00 -3.24
N ALA A 121 3.30 -12.19 -3.35
CA ALA A 121 2.77 -13.40 -2.73
C ALA A 121 3.75 -14.04 -1.76
N VAL A 122 3.20 -14.71 -0.77
CA VAL A 122 3.95 -15.54 0.20
C VAL A 122 3.31 -16.92 0.23
N LYS A 123 4.12 -17.96 0.01
CA LYS A 123 3.73 -19.37 0.09
C LYS A 123 4.34 -20.01 1.33
N LYS A 124 3.53 -20.72 2.11
CA LYS A 124 3.94 -21.46 3.31
C LYS A 124 3.34 -22.85 3.33
N THR A 125 4.06 -23.78 3.95
CA THR A 125 3.50 -25.10 4.31
C THR A 125 3.01 -25.05 5.75
N ILE A 126 1.71 -25.25 5.95
CA ILE A 126 1.07 -25.26 7.27
C ILE A 126 0.96 -26.70 7.77
N ALA A 127 1.53 -26.98 8.94
CA ALA A 127 1.43 -28.30 9.56
C ALA A 127 -0.02 -28.58 10.01
N PRO A 128 -0.42 -29.86 10.18
CA PRO A 128 -1.75 -30.21 10.69
C PRO A 128 -2.01 -29.53 12.04
N GLN A 129 -3.18 -28.95 12.21
CA GLN A 129 -3.64 -28.23 13.41
C GLN A 129 -2.80 -27.00 13.80
N ALA A 130 -1.88 -26.56 12.94
CA ALA A 130 -1.13 -25.33 13.13
C ALA A 130 -1.87 -24.12 12.52
N THR A 131 -1.52 -22.94 13.02
CA THR A 131 -1.94 -21.65 12.47
C THR A 131 -0.72 -20.89 12.00
N GLU A 132 -0.81 -20.30 10.81
CA GLU A 132 0.22 -19.44 10.25
C GLU A 132 -0.35 -18.06 9.93
N THR A 133 0.47 -17.04 10.12
CA THR A 133 0.08 -15.66 9.82
C THR A 133 0.87 -15.16 8.62
N PHE A 134 0.16 -14.53 7.67
CA PHE A 134 0.72 -13.82 6.54
C PHE A 134 0.58 -12.33 6.79
N VAL A 135 1.70 -11.60 6.77
CA VAL A 135 1.70 -10.17 7.08
C VAL A 135 2.15 -9.38 5.85
N PHE A 136 1.32 -8.43 5.46
CA PHE A 136 1.63 -7.46 4.42
C PHE A 136 1.53 -6.05 5.01
N TYR A 137 2.45 -5.20 4.61
CA TYR A 137 2.47 -3.79 4.99
C TYR A 137 2.29 -2.95 3.75
N LEU A 138 1.45 -1.95 3.86
CA LEU A 138 1.31 -0.89 2.87
C LEU A 138 1.88 0.39 3.47
N THR A 139 2.92 0.92 2.85
CA THR A 139 3.53 2.20 3.23
C THR A 139 3.45 3.18 2.08
N TRP A 140 3.41 4.47 2.41
CA TRP A 140 3.35 5.53 1.41
C TRP A 140 4.06 6.79 1.89
N ASN A 141 4.48 7.61 0.92
CA ASN A 141 5.01 8.94 1.15
C ASN A 141 4.56 9.86 0.01
N PHE A 142 3.64 10.79 0.31
CA PHE A 142 3.16 11.85 -0.58
C PHE A 142 3.47 13.21 0.05
N PRO A 143 4.59 13.84 -0.31
CA PRO A 143 5.09 15.02 0.41
C PRO A 143 4.31 16.30 0.10
N ASN A 144 3.67 16.42 -1.06
CA ASN A 144 3.20 17.69 -1.62
C ASN A 144 1.77 18.06 -1.22
N ARG A 145 1.45 18.06 0.06
CA ARG A 145 0.14 18.53 0.51
C ARG A 145 -0.02 20.02 0.21
N LYS A 146 -1.08 20.39 -0.50
CA LYS A 146 -1.49 21.79 -0.70
C LYS A 146 -2.44 22.23 0.40
N GLY A 147 -2.22 23.43 0.93
CA GLY A 147 -3.21 24.15 1.74
C GLY A 147 -4.34 24.71 0.86
N TRP A 148 -5.37 25.24 1.50
CA TRP A 148 -6.54 25.85 0.82
C TRP A 148 -6.17 27.04 -0.08
N SER A 149 -5.04 27.71 0.20
CA SER A 149 -4.49 28.80 -0.62
C SER A 149 -3.64 28.31 -1.80
N SER A 150 -3.68 27.03 -2.13
CA SER A 150 -2.82 26.37 -3.13
C SER A 150 -1.31 26.38 -2.81
N THR A 151 -0.91 26.87 -1.64
CA THR A 151 0.47 26.82 -1.18
C THR A 151 0.82 25.39 -0.75
N ILE A 152 1.98 24.88 -1.18
CA ILE A 152 2.48 23.58 -0.74
C ILE A 152 2.98 23.72 0.70
N VAL A 153 2.25 23.12 1.64
CA VAL A 153 2.59 23.10 3.08
C VAL A 153 3.30 21.81 3.47
N GLY A 154 3.21 20.78 2.63
CA GLY A 154 3.80 19.46 2.85
C GLY A 154 3.13 18.66 3.95
N ASN A 155 3.56 17.41 4.11
CA ASN A 155 3.16 16.52 5.19
C ASN A 155 4.32 16.37 6.19
N TYR A 156 4.03 16.38 7.49
CA TYR A 156 5.07 16.29 8.52
C TYR A 156 5.88 15.01 8.43
N TYR A 157 5.27 13.89 8.08
CA TYR A 157 5.99 12.60 7.96
C TYR A 157 7.05 12.62 6.85
N SER A 158 6.88 13.43 5.81
CA SER A 158 7.87 13.57 4.73
C SER A 158 9.18 14.22 5.17
N ARG A 159 9.21 14.83 6.36
CA ARG A 159 10.43 15.31 7.00
C ARG A 159 11.21 14.20 7.73
N GLN A 160 10.54 13.09 8.04
CA GLN A 160 11.12 11.96 8.77
C GLN A 160 11.55 10.83 7.85
N PHE A 161 10.90 10.73 6.70
CA PHE A 161 11.10 9.65 5.72
C PHE A 161 11.22 10.24 4.32
N ALA A 162 12.24 9.82 3.58
CA ALA A 162 12.48 10.27 2.22
C ALA A 162 11.48 9.66 1.23
N ASP A 163 11.09 8.41 1.44
CA ASP A 163 10.16 7.66 0.58
C ASP A 163 9.42 6.55 1.33
N ALA A 164 8.54 5.84 0.64
CA ALA A 164 7.74 4.75 1.21
C ALA A 164 8.59 3.54 1.63
N TRP A 165 9.72 3.29 0.97
CA TRP A 165 10.59 2.18 1.35
C TRP A 165 11.30 2.46 2.67
N GLU A 166 11.78 3.69 2.86
CA GLU A 166 12.37 4.12 4.13
C GLU A 166 11.34 4.07 5.28
N VAL A 167 10.05 4.41 4.99
CA VAL A 167 8.97 4.18 5.97
C VAL A 167 8.92 2.72 6.39
N ALA A 168 8.92 1.78 5.42
CA ALA A 168 8.91 0.36 5.71
C ALA A 168 10.15 -0.08 6.53
N GLU A 169 11.33 0.40 6.18
CA GLU A 169 12.57 0.07 6.87
C GLU A 169 12.61 0.54 8.32
N LYS A 170 12.12 1.74 8.59
CA LYS A 170 12.18 2.35 9.93
C LYS A 170 10.99 1.98 10.82
N VAL A 171 9.81 1.76 10.23
CA VAL A 171 8.56 1.55 11.00
C VAL A 171 8.26 0.09 11.25
N ILE A 172 8.45 -0.80 10.27
CA ILE A 172 8.13 -2.23 10.44
C ILE A 172 8.84 -2.85 11.66
N PRO A 173 10.14 -2.61 11.94
CA PRO A 173 10.79 -3.15 13.13
C PRO A 173 10.19 -2.68 14.45
N ARG A 174 9.46 -1.55 14.43
CA ARG A 174 8.83 -0.94 15.60
C ARG A 174 7.34 -1.26 15.74
N MET A 175 6.76 -2.04 14.82
CA MET A 175 5.31 -2.29 14.79
C MET A 175 4.79 -2.84 16.12
N LYS A 176 5.52 -3.78 16.75
CA LYS A 176 5.12 -4.33 18.04
C LYS A 176 5.07 -3.25 19.13
N GLN A 177 6.07 -2.39 19.20
CA GLN A 177 6.11 -1.27 20.13
C GLN A 177 4.94 -0.30 19.90
N LEU A 178 4.68 0.05 18.62
CA LEU A 178 3.60 0.97 18.25
C LEU A 178 2.22 0.39 18.59
N GLU A 179 2.04 -0.92 18.41
CA GLU A 179 0.83 -1.63 18.81
C GLU A 179 0.65 -1.58 20.33
N GLU A 180 1.70 -1.93 21.10
CA GLU A 180 1.67 -1.90 22.57
C GLU A 180 1.35 -0.49 23.10
N GLU A 181 1.97 0.55 22.55
CA GLU A 181 1.71 1.95 22.92
C GLU A 181 0.27 2.36 22.60
N THR A 182 -0.25 1.96 21.42
CA THR A 182 -1.63 2.24 21.02
C THR A 182 -2.63 1.55 21.94
N LEU A 183 -2.42 0.28 22.22
CA LEU A 183 -3.29 -0.48 23.12
C LEU A 183 -3.22 0.06 24.56
N LEU A 184 -2.05 0.46 25.02
CA LEU A 184 -1.87 1.08 26.34
C LEU A 184 -2.69 2.38 26.43
N PHE A 185 -2.61 3.25 25.41
CA PHE A 185 -3.40 4.48 25.36
C PHE A 185 -4.89 4.19 25.42
N VAL A 186 -5.39 3.31 24.54
CA VAL A 186 -6.82 2.97 24.47
C VAL A 186 -7.31 2.39 25.80
N ARG A 187 -6.58 1.43 26.38
CA ARG A 187 -6.94 0.81 27.66
C ARG A 187 -6.93 1.81 28.81
N SER A 188 -5.91 2.66 28.88
CA SER A 188 -5.82 3.70 29.91
C SER A 188 -6.98 4.68 29.82
N PHE A 189 -7.38 5.05 28.61
CA PHE A 189 -8.51 5.95 28.40
C PHE A 189 -9.85 5.27 28.77
N LEU A 190 -10.07 4.02 28.33
CA LEU A 190 -11.29 3.27 28.66
C LEU A 190 -11.42 3.00 30.17
N ASN A 191 -10.30 2.79 30.88
CA ASN A 191 -10.29 2.57 32.33
C ASN A 191 -10.27 3.86 33.15
N SER A 192 -10.33 5.02 32.51
CA SER A 192 -10.39 6.30 33.21
C SER A 192 -11.74 6.51 33.91
N SER A 193 -11.82 7.47 34.82
CA SER A 193 -13.03 7.82 35.57
C SER A 193 -14.06 8.66 34.78
N TYR A 194 -13.81 8.93 33.50
CA TYR A 194 -14.77 9.65 32.67
C TYR A 194 -16.06 8.83 32.44
N PRO A 195 -17.23 9.50 32.28
CA PRO A 195 -18.46 8.82 31.89
C PRO A 195 -18.31 8.05 30.59
N GLU A 196 -19.00 6.92 30.44
CA GLU A 196 -18.91 6.04 29.25
C GLU A 196 -19.17 6.80 27.95
N THR A 197 -20.21 7.61 27.92
CA THR A 197 -20.58 8.43 26.75
C THR A 197 -19.45 9.38 26.31
N VAL A 198 -18.67 9.91 27.27
CA VAL A 198 -17.51 10.77 26.95
C VAL A 198 -16.38 9.95 26.36
N LYS A 199 -16.12 8.74 26.91
CA LYS A 199 -15.10 7.84 26.38
C LYS A 199 -15.39 7.41 24.96
N GLU A 200 -16.63 6.99 24.68
CA GLU A 200 -17.07 6.64 23.33
C GLU A 200 -16.94 7.81 22.34
N ALA A 201 -17.50 8.97 22.68
CA ALA A 201 -17.45 10.14 21.82
C ALA A 201 -16.01 10.57 21.50
N ALA A 202 -15.12 10.54 22.49
CA ALA A 202 -13.72 10.89 22.28
C ALA A 202 -12.98 9.88 21.41
N LEU A 203 -13.09 8.57 21.71
CA LEU A 203 -12.38 7.52 20.95
C LEU A 203 -12.79 7.46 19.49
N PHE A 204 -14.09 7.56 19.19
CA PHE A 204 -14.57 7.55 17.81
C PHE A 204 -14.12 8.77 17.01
N ASN A 205 -13.84 9.90 17.67
CA ASN A 205 -13.40 11.12 17.01
C ASN A 205 -11.88 11.34 17.01
N LEU A 206 -11.08 10.50 17.70
CA LEU A 206 -9.63 10.68 17.72
C LEU A 206 -8.98 10.63 16.34
N ALA A 207 -9.50 9.83 15.43
CA ALA A 207 -9.00 9.75 14.07
C ALA A 207 -9.09 11.07 13.32
N THR A 208 -10.08 11.92 13.62
CA THR A 208 -10.26 13.22 12.98
C THR A 208 -9.15 14.21 13.33
N LEU A 209 -8.54 14.09 14.52
CA LEU A 209 -7.41 14.94 14.94
C LEU A 209 -6.14 14.71 14.10
N ARG A 210 -6.06 13.59 13.42
CA ARG A 210 -4.95 13.21 12.54
C ARG A 210 -5.33 13.15 11.07
N SER A 211 -6.60 13.28 10.74
CA SER A 211 -7.07 13.25 9.37
C SER A 211 -6.77 14.60 8.67
N GLN A 212 -6.46 14.52 7.38
CA GLN A 212 -6.23 15.73 6.57
C GLN A 212 -7.52 16.50 6.27
N THR A 213 -8.66 15.97 6.65
CA THR A 213 -9.99 16.59 6.42
C THR A 213 -10.36 17.64 7.45
N VAL A 214 -9.55 17.84 8.49
CA VAL A 214 -9.80 18.81 9.57
C VAL A 214 -9.26 20.21 9.26
N PHE A 215 -8.84 20.46 8.01
CA PHE A 215 -8.30 21.77 7.61
C PHE A 215 -8.87 22.24 6.28
#